data_5d66783d431d3475f4e580f8c4fb5994
#
_entry.id   5d66783d431d3475f4e580f8c4fb5994
#
_cell.length_a   1.000
_cell.length_b   1.000
_cell.length_c   1.000
_cell.angle_alpha   90.00
_cell.angle_beta   90.00
_cell.angle_gamma   90.00
#
_symmetry.space_group_name_H-M   'P 1'
#
loop_
_entity.id
_entity.type
_entity.pdbx_description
1 polymer ?
#
loop_
_entity_poly.entity_id
_entity_poly.type
_entity_poly.pdbx_seq_one_letter_code
_entity_poly.pdbx_strand_id
1 'polypeptide(L)'
;FPYEFNDLAASPNKKSYLYKVSVVDSCYNEVAFSNLGSSILLERKENNFLSNEIKWSSYLDWDNGVDNYEIMLNNNINVNDQFLVSLSNNNFSYSHDFNHLVNYPFDGKLCYKIIANEASNDLGINGQSISNELCIEHSPIVYVPNAINLKGINNKWKPLINLIDYSEYKVSIFNRVGQLIYELNNINEFWDGTILSSGRIAPLGIYVFLIELKNSRGQFITKK
;
A
#
# COMPACT_ATOMS: atom_id res chain seq x y z
N PHE A 1 -22.42 -17.21 23.44
CA PHE A 1 -21.31 -17.61 22.56
C PHE A 1 -21.55 -16.92 21.23
N PRO A 2 -20.61 -16.17 20.67
CA PRO A 2 -20.72 -15.75 19.28
C PRO A 2 -20.65 -17.01 18.41
N TYR A 3 -21.70 -17.25 17.62
CA TYR A 3 -21.64 -18.29 16.60
C TYR A 3 -20.80 -17.73 15.45
N GLU A 4 -19.66 -18.36 15.20
CA GLU A 4 -18.74 -18.01 14.15
C GLU A 4 -18.66 -19.15 13.14
N PHE A 5 -18.73 -18.82 11.86
CA PHE A 5 -18.54 -19.76 10.76
C PHE A 5 -17.42 -19.27 9.86
N ASN A 6 -16.45 -20.13 9.59
CA ASN A 6 -15.34 -19.85 8.70
C ASN A 6 -15.44 -20.70 7.44
N ASP A 7 -15.76 -20.07 6.31
CA ASP A 7 -15.82 -20.74 5.01
C ASP A 7 -14.41 -20.90 4.41
N LEU A 8 -13.80 -22.05 4.67
CA LEU A 8 -12.46 -22.38 4.17
C LEU A 8 -12.42 -22.64 2.65
N ALA A 9 -13.57 -22.84 2.00
CA ALA A 9 -13.66 -23.04 0.56
C ALA A 9 -13.81 -21.72 -0.21
N ALA A 10 -14.09 -20.64 0.47
CA ALA A 10 -14.26 -19.33 -0.15
C ALA A 10 -12.94 -18.78 -0.70
N SER A 11 -13.05 -18.07 -1.82
CA SER A 11 -11.94 -17.30 -2.44
C SER A 11 -12.33 -15.83 -2.48
N PRO A 12 -12.26 -15.10 -1.35
CA PRO A 12 -12.83 -13.75 -1.19
C PRO A 12 -12.17 -12.70 -2.09
N ASN A 13 -10.95 -12.98 -2.59
CA ASN A 13 -10.24 -12.11 -3.52
C ASN A 13 -10.64 -12.30 -5.00
N LYS A 14 -11.56 -13.23 -5.28
CA LYS A 14 -11.95 -13.57 -6.67
C LYS A 14 -13.42 -13.33 -6.96
N LYS A 15 -14.29 -13.44 -5.96
CA LYS A 15 -15.73 -13.27 -6.12
C LYS A 15 -16.40 -12.96 -4.79
N SER A 16 -17.56 -12.32 -4.86
CA SER A 16 -18.48 -12.18 -3.72
C SER A 16 -19.27 -13.47 -3.51
N TYR A 17 -19.73 -13.69 -2.29
CA TYR A 17 -20.49 -14.86 -1.87
C TYR A 17 -21.78 -14.39 -1.21
N LEU A 18 -22.83 -15.21 -1.32
CA LEU A 18 -24.09 -15.04 -0.61
C LEU A 18 -24.21 -16.12 0.45
N TYR A 19 -24.53 -15.72 1.66
CA TYR A 19 -24.71 -16.60 2.81
C TYR A 19 -26.13 -16.48 3.36
N LYS A 20 -26.66 -17.60 3.79
CA LYS A 20 -27.94 -17.69 4.48
C LYS A 20 -27.76 -18.62 5.67
N VAL A 21 -28.30 -18.23 6.81
CA VAL A 21 -28.28 -19.04 8.03
C VAL A 21 -29.66 -19.63 8.24
N SER A 22 -29.75 -20.91 8.56
CA SER A 22 -30.98 -21.58 8.95
C SER A 22 -30.92 -22.05 10.40
N VAL A 23 -32.03 -22.02 11.08
CA VAL A 23 -32.24 -22.64 12.38
C VAL A 23 -32.83 -24.02 12.14
N VAL A 24 -32.23 -25.04 12.74
CA VAL A 24 -32.62 -26.45 12.58
C VAL A 24 -33.18 -26.96 13.91
N ASP A 25 -34.33 -27.62 13.88
CA ASP A 25 -34.91 -28.26 15.06
C ASP A 25 -34.22 -29.58 15.42
N SER A 26 -34.64 -30.23 16.51
CA SER A 26 -34.09 -31.50 16.95
C SER A 26 -34.30 -32.69 15.99
N CYS A 27 -35.20 -32.52 15.02
CA CYS A 27 -35.47 -33.47 13.93
C CYS A 27 -34.78 -33.15 12.62
N TYR A 28 -33.81 -32.20 12.64
CA TYR A 28 -33.08 -31.70 11.47
C TYR A 28 -33.94 -31.01 10.42
N ASN A 29 -35.14 -30.46 10.78
CA ASN A 29 -35.91 -29.64 9.88
C ASN A 29 -35.46 -28.17 10.01
N GLU A 30 -35.32 -27.49 8.89
CA GLU A 30 -35.10 -26.05 8.87
C GLU A 30 -36.38 -25.31 9.22
N VAL A 31 -36.42 -24.61 10.35
CA VAL A 31 -37.61 -23.98 10.92
C VAL A 31 -37.62 -22.46 10.77
N ALA A 32 -36.46 -21.86 10.56
CA ALA A 32 -36.31 -20.42 10.29
C ALA A 32 -35.05 -20.14 9.45
N PHE A 33 -35.10 -19.00 8.75
CA PHE A 33 -34.01 -18.57 7.90
C PHE A 33 -33.67 -17.11 8.17
N SER A 34 -32.39 -16.77 8.06
CA SER A 34 -31.97 -15.36 7.95
C SER A 34 -32.34 -14.81 6.56
N ASN A 35 -32.29 -13.48 6.41
CA ASN A 35 -32.07 -12.87 5.11
C ASN A 35 -30.74 -13.37 4.48
N LEU A 36 -30.50 -13.05 3.22
CA LEU A 36 -29.23 -13.29 2.55
C LEU A 36 -28.23 -12.20 2.97
N GLY A 37 -27.03 -12.59 3.34
CA GLY A 37 -25.91 -11.66 3.53
C GLY A 37 -24.91 -11.81 2.39
N SER A 38 -24.40 -10.72 1.83
CA SER A 38 -23.37 -10.78 0.80
C SER A 38 -21.99 -10.41 1.37
N SER A 39 -20.94 -11.03 0.85
CA SER A 39 -19.58 -10.51 1.04
C SER A 39 -19.31 -9.39 0.03
N ILE A 40 -18.43 -8.46 0.39
CA ILE A 40 -18.01 -7.37 -0.49
C ILE A 40 -16.72 -7.80 -1.18
N LEU A 41 -16.68 -7.77 -2.52
CA LEU A 41 -15.47 -7.98 -3.30
C LEU A 41 -14.83 -6.63 -3.63
N LEU A 42 -13.66 -6.38 -3.09
CA LEU A 42 -12.83 -5.23 -3.41
C LEU A 42 -11.80 -5.60 -4.47
N GLU A 43 -11.76 -4.85 -5.57
CA GLU A 43 -10.88 -5.06 -6.70
C GLU A 43 -10.17 -3.77 -7.09
N ARG A 44 -9.01 -3.93 -7.72
CA ARG A 44 -8.33 -2.85 -8.40
C ARG A 44 -9.01 -2.58 -9.74
N LYS A 45 -9.29 -1.31 -10.05
CA LYS A 45 -9.88 -0.90 -11.32
C LYS A 45 -8.79 -0.55 -12.33
N GLU A 46 -7.95 0.44 -12.00
CA GLU A 46 -6.85 0.90 -12.85
C GLU A 46 -5.61 1.23 -12.03
N ASN A 47 -4.47 1.31 -12.71
CA ASN A 47 -3.19 1.66 -12.11
C ASN A 47 -2.64 2.92 -12.75
N ASN A 48 -2.71 4.02 -12.06
CA ASN A 48 -2.02 5.25 -12.40
C ASN A 48 -0.72 5.38 -11.59
N PHE A 49 0.15 6.28 -12.00
CA PHE A 49 1.50 6.37 -11.44
C PHE A 49 1.52 6.73 -9.94
N LEU A 50 0.65 7.64 -9.50
CA LEU A 50 0.55 8.10 -8.10
C LEU A 50 -0.89 8.11 -7.58
N SER A 51 -1.78 7.34 -8.21
CA SER A 51 -3.14 7.13 -7.72
C SER A 51 -3.58 5.68 -7.88
N ASN A 52 -4.40 5.21 -6.95
CA ASN A 52 -5.01 3.90 -6.99
C ASN A 52 -6.51 4.04 -7.24
N GLU A 53 -7.00 3.47 -8.32
CA GLU A 53 -8.43 3.31 -8.55
C GLU A 53 -8.88 1.95 -8.05
N ILE A 54 -9.79 1.95 -7.09
CA ILE A 54 -10.41 0.77 -6.50
C ILE A 54 -11.91 0.77 -6.76
N LYS A 55 -12.48 -0.42 -6.86
CA LYS A 55 -13.94 -0.63 -7.00
C LYS A 55 -14.37 -1.79 -6.12
N TRP A 56 -15.63 -1.81 -5.72
CA TRP A 56 -16.18 -2.89 -4.91
C TRP A 56 -17.60 -3.24 -5.32
N SER A 57 -18.01 -4.46 -4.96
CA SER A 57 -19.41 -4.89 -5.12
C SER A 57 -20.29 -4.27 -4.04
N SER A 58 -21.54 -3.99 -4.37
CA SER A 58 -22.52 -3.59 -3.36
C SER A 58 -22.71 -4.70 -2.33
N TYR A 59 -22.98 -4.31 -1.07
CA TYR A 59 -23.55 -5.21 -0.10
C TYR A 59 -25.06 -5.33 -0.34
N LEU A 60 -25.61 -6.53 -0.19
CA LEU A 60 -27.01 -6.84 -0.44
C LEU A 60 -27.71 -7.32 0.83
N ASP A 61 -29.00 -7.03 0.91
CA ASP A 61 -30.00 -7.63 1.80
C ASP A 61 -29.99 -7.20 3.27
N TRP A 62 -29.52 -6.01 3.59
CA TRP A 62 -30.03 -5.33 4.79
C TRP A 62 -31.39 -4.67 4.50
N ASP A 63 -32.35 -4.76 5.42
CA ASP A 63 -33.70 -4.29 5.21
C ASP A 63 -33.80 -2.81 4.81
N ASN A 64 -33.02 -1.95 5.46
CA ASN A 64 -32.91 -0.52 5.14
C ASN A 64 -31.69 -0.19 4.25
N GLY A 65 -30.99 -1.24 3.75
CA GLY A 65 -29.84 -1.10 2.89
C GLY A 65 -28.59 -0.61 3.59
N VAL A 66 -27.63 -0.15 2.78
CA VAL A 66 -26.36 0.41 3.23
C VAL A 66 -26.51 1.91 3.48
N ASP A 67 -26.03 2.42 4.59
CA ASP A 67 -25.92 3.86 4.88
C ASP A 67 -24.75 4.48 4.13
N ASN A 68 -23.55 3.94 4.36
CA ASN A 68 -22.32 4.41 3.74
C ASN A 68 -21.29 3.28 3.58
N TYR A 69 -20.26 3.56 2.77
CA TYR A 69 -19.07 2.76 2.65
C TYR A 69 -17.88 3.54 3.21
N GLU A 70 -17.16 2.97 4.15
CA GLU A 70 -15.91 3.51 4.68
C GLU A 70 -14.72 2.81 4.03
N ILE A 71 -13.75 3.60 3.60
CA ILE A 71 -12.50 3.08 3.07
C ILE A 71 -11.44 3.16 4.16
N MET A 72 -10.87 2.01 4.50
CA MET A 72 -9.76 1.88 5.41
C MET A 72 -8.47 1.68 4.63
N LEU A 73 -7.41 2.32 5.09
CA LEU A 73 -6.08 2.30 4.47
C LEU A 73 -5.03 1.80 5.46
N ASN A 74 -4.20 0.87 5.02
CA ASN A 74 -2.97 0.48 5.69
C ASN A 74 -1.78 0.71 4.74
N ASN A 75 -0.75 1.40 5.22
CA ASN A 75 0.44 1.77 4.45
C ASN A 75 1.74 1.18 5.03
N ASN A 76 1.67 0.14 5.85
CA ASN A 76 2.78 -0.50 6.57
C ASN A 76 3.59 0.42 7.52
N ILE A 77 3.35 1.73 7.52
CA ILE A 77 3.97 2.67 8.46
C ILE A 77 3.23 2.61 9.80
N ASN A 78 1.92 2.43 9.73
CA ASN A 78 1.04 2.30 10.89
C ASN A 78 0.58 0.85 11.02
N VAL A 79 0.61 0.34 12.26
CA VAL A 79 0.22 -1.06 12.57
C VAL A 79 -1.28 -1.29 12.36
N ASN A 80 -2.11 -0.23 12.42
CA ASN A 80 -3.56 -0.31 12.34
C ASN A 80 -4.08 0.31 11.04
N ASP A 81 -5.19 -0.24 10.56
CA ASP A 81 -5.95 0.36 9.47
C ASP A 81 -6.42 1.78 9.87
N GLN A 82 -6.22 2.74 8.98
CA GLN A 82 -6.61 4.14 9.18
C GLN A 82 -7.85 4.44 8.34
N PHE A 83 -8.77 5.21 8.93
CA PHE A 83 -9.89 5.75 8.16
C PHE A 83 -9.39 6.72 7.09
N LEU A 84 -9.80 6.50 5.84
CA LEU A 84 -9.43 7.34 4.71
C LEU A 84 -10.58 8.27 4.31
N VAL A 85 -11.75 7.71 4.04
CA VAL A 85 -12.93 8.47 3.60
C VAL A 85 -14.20 7.65 3.78
N SER A 86 -15.33 8.33 4.01
CA SER A 86 -16.69 7.77 3.94
C SER A 86 -17.39 8.24 2.67
N LEU A 87 -18.03 7.33 1.98
CA LEU A 87 -18.75 7.56 0.72
C LEU A 87 -20.21 7.11 0.86
N SER A 88 -21.09 7.77 0.12
CA SER A 88 -22.51 7.38 0.12
C SER A 88 -22.71 5.98 -0.47
N ASN A 89 -23.86 5.37 -0.14
CA ASN A 89 -24.24 4.02 -0.53
C ASN A 89 -24.33 3.76 -2.06
N ASN A 90 -24.35 4.81 -2.86
CA ASN A 90 -24.37 4.73 -4.33
C ASN A 90 -22.98 4.77 -4.98
N ASN A 91 -21.93 4.91 -4.19
CA ASN A 91 -20.54 4.92 -4.69
C ASN A 91 -19.93 3.53 -4.55
N PHE A 92 -19.41 3.01 -5.66
CA PHE A 92 -18.77 1.70 -5.73
C PHE A 92 -17.35 1.76 -6.30
N SER A 93 -16.77 2.96 -6.32
CA SER A 93 -15.37 3.17 -6.72
C SER A 93 -14.81 4.42 -6.06
N TYR A 94 -13.47 4.43 -5.90
CA TYR A 94 -12.76 5.57 -5.35
C TYR A 94 -11.37 5.67 -5.99
N SER A 95 -10.92 6.91 -6.22
CA SER A 95 -9.56 7.21 -6.66
C SER A 95 -8.78 7.84 -5.52
N HIS A 96 -7.79 7.12 -5.00
CA HIS A 96 -6.91 7.59 -3.93
C HIS A 96 -5.63 8.19 -4.54
N ASP A 97 -5.48 9.50 -4.49
CA ASP A 97 -4.22 10.18 -4.79
C ASP A 97 -3.30 10.12 -3.56
N PHE A 98 -2.17 9.43 -3.69
CA PHE A 98 -1.17 9.30 -2.64
C PHE A 98 0.12 10.09 -2.93
N ASN A 99 0.07 11.06 -3.84
CA ASN A 99 1.22 11.89 -4.22
C ASN A 99 1.91 12.55 -3.01
N HIS A 100 1.13 12.91 -2.00
CA HIS A 100 1.66 13.47 -0.75
C HIS A 100 2.56 12.49 0.03
N LEU A 101 2.35 11.18 -0.10
CA LEU A 101 3.15 10.16 0.59
C LEU A 101 4.55 9.98 -0.01
N VAL A 102 4.76 10.40 -1.26
CA VAL A 102 6.04 10.24 -1.97
C VAL A 102 7.20 10.95 -1.25
N ASN A 103 6.92 11.99 -0.48
CA ASN A 103 7.92 12.77 0.27
C ASN A 103 8.21 12.21 1.68
N TYR A 104 7.54 11.14 2.08
CA TYR A 104 7.71 10.48 3.39
C TYR A 104 8.33 9.10 3.23
N PRO A 105 8.93 8.53 4.29
CA PRO A 105 9.33 7.13 4.30
C PRO A 105 8.13 6.22 4.07
N PHE A 106 7.98 5.75 2.84
CA PHE A 106 6.85 4.93 2.39
C PHE A 106 7.37 3.92 1.36
N ASP A 107 7.11 2.64 1.61
CA ASP A 107 7.65 1.53 0.82
C ASP A 107 6.92 1.28 -0.51
N GLY A 108 5.87 2.06 -0.79
CA GLY A 108 5.07 1.93 -2.01
C GLY A 108 3.94 0.91 -1.92
N LYS A 109 3.67 0.31 -0.76
CA LYS A 109 2.56 -0.64 -0.57
C LYS A 109 1.39 0.02 0.16
N LEU A 110 0.22 -0.01 -0.45
CA LEU A 110 -1.05 0.48 0.11
C LEU A 110 -2.08 -0.65 0.10
N CYS A 111 -2.61 -0.98 1.27
CA CYS A 111 -3.65 -1.99 1.44
C CYS A 111 -4.97 -1.33 1.82
N TYR A 112 -6.05 -1.73 1.17
CA TYR A 112 -7.39 -1.17 1.32
C TYR A 112 -8.36 -2.22 1.83
N LYS A 113 -9.33 -1.78 2.62
CA LYS A 113 -10.54 -2.51 3.00
C LYS A 113 -11.74 -1.58 2.90
N ILE A 114 -12.89 -2.14 2.55
CA ILE A 114 -14.17 -1.44 2.55
C ILE A 114 -15.01 -1.97 3.69
N ILE A 115 -15.60 -1.07 4.46
CA ILE A 115 -16.59 -1.38 5.48
C ILE A 115 -17.92 -0.81 5.00
N ALA A 116 -18.91 -1.67 4.76
CA ALA A 116 -20.28 -1.24 4.58
C ALA A 116 -20.94 -1.13 5.96
N ASN A 117 -21.61 -0.03 6.22
CA ASN A 117 -22.39 0.21 7.43
C ASN A 117 -23.88 0.11 7.09
N GLU A 118 -24.62 -0.65 7.89
CA GLU A 118 -26.07 -0.78 7.74
C GLU A 118 -26.77 0.55 8.04
N ALA A 119 -27.79 0.89 7.24
CA ALA A 119 -28.65 2.01 7.55
C ALA A 119 -29.48 1.74 8.82
N SER A 120 -29.80 2.79 9.57
CA SER A 120 -30.58 2.68 10.79
C SER A 120 -31.85 1.87 10.58
N ASN A 121 -32.14 0.92 11.47
CA ASN A 121 -33.32 0.06 11.46
C ASN A 121 -34.08 0.16 12.78
N ASP A 122 -35.33 -0.31 12.77
CA ASP A 122 -36.23 -0.26 13.93
C ASP A 122 -35.77 -1.12 15.12
N LEU A 123 -34.82 -2.04 14.87
CA LEU A 123 -34.26 -2.93 15.89
C LEU A 123 -33.04 -2.31 16.62
N GLY A 124 -32.56 -1.15 16.15
CA GLY A 124 -31.37 -0.50 16.72
C GLY A 124 -30.07 -1.30 16.53
N ILE A 125 -30.06 -2.24 15.57
CA ILE A 125 -28.89 -3.05 15.24
C ILE A 125 -28.10 -2.33 14.13
N ASN A 126 -26.82 -2.14 14.34
CA ASN A 126 -25.91 -1.57 13.35
C ASN A 126 -24.99 -2.67 12.81
N GLY A 127 -25.38 -3.28 11.69
CA GLY A 127 -24.59 -4.29 11.00
C GLY A 127 -23.41 -3.67 10.26
N GLN A 128 -22.33 -4.44 10.17
CA GLN A 128 -21.17 -4.09 9.35
C GLN A 128 -20.74 -5.29 8.51
N SER A 129 -20.33 -5.02 7.28
CA SER A 129 -19.69 -6.02 6.41
C SER A 129 -18.35 -5.48 5.90
N ILE A 130 -17.30 -6.31 6.00
CA ILE A 130 -15.95 -5.95 5.64
C ILE A 130 -15.55 -6.71 4.39
N SER A 131 -14.93 -6.03 3.42
CA SER A 131 -14.41 -6.64 2.19
C SER A 131 -13.17 -7.50 2.44
N ASN A 132 -12.73 -8.19 1.39
CA ASN A 132 -11.34 -8.67 1.31
C ASN A 132 -10.36 -7.49 1.42
N GLU A 133 -9.12 -7.78 1.83
CA GLU A 133 -8.03 -6.83 1.74
C GLU A 133 -7.44 -6.82 0.33
N LEU A 134 -7.25 -5.62 -0.22
CA LEU A 134 -6.59 -5.39 -1.50
C LEU A 134 -5.32 -4.59 -1.30
N CYS A 135 -4.16 -5.23 -1.51
CA CYS A 135 -2.87 -4.54 -1.45
C CYS A 135 -2.37 -4.21 -2.87
N ILE A 136 -2.02 -2.94 -3.08
CA ILE A 136 -1.46 -2.43 -4.34
C ILE A 136 -0.03 -1.97 -4.07
N GLU A 137 0.90 -2.48 -4.85
CA GLU A 137 2.32 -2.16 -4.74
C GLU A 137 2.79 -1.36 -5.94
N HIS A 138 3.58 -0.34 -5.67
CA HIS A 138 4.18 0.54 -6.65
C HIS A 138 5.69 0.30 -6.75
N SER A 139 6.21 0.42 -7.97
CA SER A 139 7.65 0.30 -8.20
C SER A 139 8.40 1.51 -7.65
N PRO A 140 9.61 1.34 -7.15
CA PRO A 140 10.46 2.43 -6.72
C PRO A 140 10.67 3.49 -7.81
N ILE A 141 10.65 4.74 -7.39
CA ILE A 141 10.99 5.90 -8.23
C ILE A 141 12.45 6.24 -7.95
N VAL A 142 13.30 6.15 -8.97
CA VAL A 142 14.73 6.44 -8.85
C VAL A 142 15.14 7.47 -9.89
N TYR A 143 15.52 8.66 -9.43
CA TYR A 143 16.14 9.68 -10.23
C TYR A 143 17.58 9.90 -9.76
N VAL A 144 18.55 9.84 -10.69
CA VAL A 144 19.96 10.00 -10.39
C VAL A 144 20.48 11.27 -11.08
N PRO A 145 20.95 12.27 -10.31
CA PRO A 145 21.62 13.44 -10.89
C PRO A 145 22.87 13.01 -11.67
N ASN A 146 23.08 13.57 -12.85
CA ASN A 146 24.17 13.20 -13.75
C ASN A 146 25.49 13.95 -13.48
N ALA A 147 25.51 14.94 -12.59
CA ALA A 147 26.69 15.72 -12.28
C ALA A 147 26.66 16.31 -10.88
N ILE A 148 27.84 16.54 -10.32
CA ILE A 148 28.09 17.34 -9.12
C ILE A 148 29.06 18.48 -9.47
N ASN A 149 28.80 19.68 -8.96
CA ASN A 149 29.70 20.83 -9.10
C ASN A 149 30.03 21.39 -7.72
N LEU A 150 31.22 21.07 -7.23
CA LEU A 150 31.65 21.43 -5.86
C LEU A 150 31.76 22.95 -5.62
N LYS A 151 31.86 23.75 -6.70
CA LYS A 151 31.93 25.22 -6.63
C LYS A 151 30.58 25.91 -6.94
N GLY A 152 29.54 25.13 -7.26
CA GLY A 152 28.23 25.64 -7.65
C GLY A 152 27.13 25.34 -6.61
N ILE A 153 25.89 25.56 -7.02
CA ILE A 153 24.69 25.27 -6.20
C ILE A 153 24.57 23.76 -5.97
N ASN A 154 24.91 22.94 -6.98
CA ASN A 154 24.82 21.48 -6.90
C ASN A 154 26.13 20.88 -6.34
N ASN A 155 26.54 21.29 -5.16
CA ASN A 155 27.77 20.83 -4.51
C ASN A 155 27.59 19.55 -3.66
N LYS A 156 26.40 18.97 -3.68
CA LYS A 156 26.04 17.74 -3.00
C LYS A 156 25.33 16.82 -3.98
N TRP A 157 25.69 15.56 -3.99
CA TRP A 157 25.09 14.56 -4.85
C TRP A 157 24.48 13.43 -4.04
N LYS A 158 23.25 13.10 -4.35
CA LYS A 158 22.57 11.89 -3.94
C LYS A 158 21.49 11.54 -4.97
N PRO A 159 21.14 10.26 -5.15
CA PRO A 159 19.95 9.90 -5.89
C PRO A 159 18.71 10.34 -5.13
N LEU A 160 17.65 10.71 -5.86
CA LEU A 160 16.31 10.90 -5.32
C LEU A 160 15.55 9.60 -5.49
N ILE A 161 15.20 8.97 -4.39
CA ILE A 161 14.58 7.64 -4.38
C ILE A 161 13.37 7.67 -3.46
N ASN A 162 12.25 7.16 -3.96
CA ASN A 162 10.99 7.09 -3.25
C ASN A 162 10.34 5.72 -3.46
N LEU A 163 9.36 5.37 -2.64
CA LEU A 163 8.59 4.12 -2.67
C LEU A 163 9.49 2.89 -2.46
N ILE A 164 10.31 2.94 -1.41
CA ILE A 164 11.23 1.85 -1.01
C ILE A 164 11.17 1.59 0.48
N ASP A 165 11.62 0.41 0.88
CA ASP A 165 12.00 0.14 2.26
C ASP A 165 13.35 0.82 2.55
N TYR A 166 13.32 1.89 3.35
CA TYR A 166 14.50 2.70 3.66
C TYR A 166 15.51 2.00 4.59
N SER A 167 15.14 0.88 5.20
CA SER A 167 16.04 0.14 6.10
C SER A 167 17.22 -0.52 5.37
N GLU A 168 17.07 -0.75 4.07
CA GLU A 168 18.03 -1.46 3.22
C GLU A 168 18.57 -0.57 2.08
N TYR A 169 18.78 0.71 2.39
CA TYR A 169 19.31 1.67 1.43
C TYR A 169 20.84 1.67 1.44
N LYS A 170 21.46 1.46 0.29
CA LYS A 170 22.90 1.60 0.09
C LYS A 170 23.22 2.17 -1.29
N VAL A 171 24.12 3.15 -1.33
CA VAL A 171 24.68 3.68 -2.59
C VAL A 171 26.19 3.70 -2.51
N SER A 172 26.84 2.96 -3.40
CA SER A 172 28.30 2.90 -3.51
C SER A 172 28.75 3.69 -4.74
N ILE A 173 29.78 4.54 -4.57
CA ILE A 173 30.34 5.37 -5.63
C ILE A 173 31.76 4.92 -5.91
N PHE A 174 32.06 4.65 -7.18
CA PHE A 174 33.35 4.13 -7.64
C PHE A 174 33.99 5.07 -8.65
N ASN A 175 35.34 5.09 -8.69
CA ASN A 175 36.05 5.71 -9.76
C ASN A 175 36.07 4.81 -11.03
N ARG A 176 36.67 5.30 -12.12
CA ARG A 176 36.72 4.60 -13.41
C ARG A 176 37.51 3.27 -13.40
N VAL A 177 38.33 3.01 -12.38
CA VAL A 177 39.10 1.76 -12.22
C VAL A 177 38.42 0.80 -11.23
N GLY A 178 37.20 1.13 -10.76
CA GLY A 178 36.41 0.28 -9.87
C GLY A 178 36.78 0.39 -8.39
N GLN A 179 37.59 1.37 -8.00
CA GLN A 179 37.89 1.60 -6.59
C GLN A 179 36.70 2.33 -5.92
N LEU A 180 36.28 1.86 -4.76
CA LEU A 180 35.24 2.51 -3.94
C LEU A 180 35.77 3.87 -3.46
N ILE A 181 35.00 4.92 -3.72
CA ILE A 181 35.29 6.30 -3.35
C ILE A 181 34.45 6.74 -2.16
N TYR A 182 33.15 6.42 -2.18
CA TYR A 182 32.24 6.83 -1.14
C TYR A 182 31.07 5.86 -1.01
N GLU A 183 30.42 5.83 0.17
CA GLU A 183 29.19 5.08 0.41
C GLU A 183 28.16 5.97 1.13
N LEU A 184 26.90 5.85 0.73
CA LEU A 184 25.74 6.40 1.42
C LEU A 184 24.93 5.22 1.97
N ASN A 185 24.73 5.21 3.27
CA ASN A 185 23.96 4.15 3.95
C ASN A 185 22.62 4.66 4.49
N ASN A 186 22.32 5.94 4.25
CA ASN A 186 21.06 6.56 4.65
C ASN A 186 20.56 7.49 3.55
N ILE A 187 19.24 7.53 3.34
CA ILE A 187 18.59 8.35 2.32
C ILE A 187 18.85 9.86 2.49
N ASN A 188 19.17 10.31 3.70
CA ASN A 188 19.47 11.71 4.00
C ASN A 188 20.94 12.08 3.79
N GLU A 189 21.82 11.10 3.60
CA GLU A 189 23.22 11.34 3.29
C GLU A 189 23.42 11.82 1.87
N PHE A 190 24.54 12.47 1.62
CA PHE A 190 24.94 12.95 0.31
C PHE A 190 26.48 12.84 0.14
N TRP A 191 26.91 12.70 -1.08
CA TRP A 191 28.32 12.81 -1.41
C TRP A 191 28.66 14.27 -1.71
N ASP A 192 29.67 14.78 -1.03
CA ASP A 192 30.21 16.13 -1.19
C ASP A 192 31.46 16.20 -2.10
N GLY A 193 31.74 15.11 -2.81
CA GLY A 193 32.90 15.00 -3.69
C GLY A 193 34.19 14.61 -2.99
N THR A 194 34.16 14.18 -1.71
CA THR A 194 35.34 13.70 -0.99
C THR A 194 35.54 12.19 -1.16
N ILE A 195 36.80 11.74 -0.94
CA ILE A 195 37.13 10.32 -0.86
C ILE A 195 37.03 9.89 0.59
N LEU A 196 36.18 8.92 0.88
CA LEU A 196 35.89 8.45 2.23
C LEU A 196 37.12 8.10 3.06
N SER A 197 38.10 7.40 2.46
CA SER A 197 39.30 6.94 3.15
C SER A 197 40.32 8.03 3.51
N SER A 198 40.27 9.18 2.83
CA SER A 198 41.29 10.24 2.98
C SER A 198 40.76 11.62 3.28
N GLY A 199 39.45 11.84 3.13
CA GLY A 199 38.80 13.16 3.22
C GLY A 199 39.22 14.17 2.13
N ARG A 200 40.04 13.76 1.18
CA ARG A 200 40.49 14.61 0.08
C ARG A 200 39.44 14.70 -1.00
N ILE A 201 39.39 15.81 -1.70
CA ILE A 201 38.49 15.98 -2.86
C ILE A 201 38.89 15.00 -3.95
N ALA A 202 37.90 14.28 -4.46
CA ALA A 202 38.07 13.34 -5.56
C ALA A 202 38.42 14.12 -6.86
N PRO A 203 39.30 13.60 -7.71
CA PRO A 203 39.70 14.22 -8.97
C PRO A 203 38.47 14.47 -9.88
N LEU A 204 38.57 15.47 -10.73
CA LEU A 204 37.56 15.66 -11.79
C LEU A 204 37.54 14.44 -12.71
N GLY A 205 36.33 13.93 -13.01
CA GLY A 205 36.21 12.74 -13.84
C GLY A 205 34.81 12.13 -13.81
N ILE A 206 34.70 10.94 -14.36
CA ILE A 206 33.50 10.13 -14.38
C ILE A 206 33.56 9.16 -13.21
N TYR A 207 32.46 9.05 -12.50
CA TYR A 207 32.24 8.13 -11.40
C TYR A 207 31.07 7.21 -11.74
N VAL A 208 31.15 5.97 -11.30
CA VAL A 208 30.08 4.98 -11.44
C VAL A 208 29.43 4.80 -10.10
N PHE A 209 28.12 4.67 -10.07
CA PHE A 209 27.38 4.39 -8.86
C PHE A 209 26.74 3.00 -8.93
N LEU A 210 26.54 2.40 -7.77
CA LEU A 210 25.74 1.21 -7.55
C LEU A 210 24.72 1.54 -6.48
N ILE A 211 23.42 1.44 -6.81
CA ILE A 211 22.32 1.62 -5.88
C ILE A 211 21.73 0.26 -5.56
N GLU A 212 21.67 -0.07 -4.29
CA GLU A 212 21.09 -1.28 -3.75
C GLU A 212 19.92 -0.89 -2.86
N LEU A 213 18.73 -1.37 -3.20
CA LEU A 213 17.45 -1.03 -2.55
C LEU A 213 16.67 -2.28 -2.28
N LYS A 214 15.74 -2.19 -1.33
CA LYS A 214 14.71 -3.19 -1.09
C LYS A 214 13.33 -2.60 -1.38
N ASN A 215 12.52 -3.31 -2.15
CA ASN A 215 11.14 -2.90 -2.41
C ASN A 215 10.21 -3.41 -1.30
N SER A 216 8.93 -3.03 -1.36
CA SER A 216 7.87 -3.48 -0.42
C SER A 216 7.68 -5.01 -0.35
N ARG A 217 8.15 -5.76 -1.35
CA ARG A 217 8.15 -7.24 -1.37
C ARG A 217 9.38 -7.85 -0.72
N GLY A 218 10.30 -7.03 -0.20
CA GLY A 218 11.56 -7.50 0.32
C GLY A 218 12.57 -7.94 -0.75
N GLN A 219 12.32 -7.63 -2.03
CA GLN A 219 13.22 -7.97 -3.12
C GLN A 219 14.29 -6.90 -3.29
N PHE A 220 15.54 -7.30 -3.46
CA PHE A 220 16.63 -6.39 -3.76
C PHE A 220 16.55 -5.90 -5.21
N ILE A 221 16.69 -4.59 -5.37
CA ILE A 221 16.77 -3.91 -6.66
C ILE A 221 18.14 -3.26 -6.76
N THR A 222 18.81 -3.50 -7.88
CA THR A 222 20.12 -2.93 -8.18
C THR A 222 20.04 -2.04 -9.40
N LYS A 223 20.60 -0.83 -9.31
CA LYS A 223 20.71 0.11 -10.44
C LYS A 223 22.15 0.62 -10.58
N LYS A 224 22.64 0.65 -11.81
CA LYS A 224 23.99 1.12 -12.19
C LYS A 224 23.88 2.29 -13.15
#